data_6945fa3f6f302d1735044d184904e743
#
_entry.id   6945fa3f6f302d1735044d184904e743
#
_cell.length_a   1.000
_cell.length_b   1.000
_cell.length_c   1.000
_cell.angle_alpha   90.00
_cell.angle_beta   90.00
_cell.angle_gamma   90.00
#
_symmetry.space_group_name_H-M   'P 1'
#
loop_
_entity.id
_entity.type
_entity.pdbx_description
1 polymer ?
#
loop_
_entity_poly.entity_id
_entity_poly.type
_entity_poly.pdbx_seq_one_letter_code
_entity_poly.pdbx_strand_id
1 'polypeptide(L)'
;MRHRIALTLALLGLPLAAQDITGGLQTGLSLPVGDLKDKDGLGTNQFFGAHIGGHLDFNITRHHQVRAHLTYHDLPGSGWGGFVDAENKYKILQVGADWVYNFQSPDQGWYTIAGASINSVKDDFEFTNPGNGFRFSGSASQSGKIGIRGGGGYTFSPLFSLEGSLNQIMVDKYGNDGFGFDTATWVQVSAVFRFGR
;
A
#
# COMPACT_ATOMS: atom_id res chain seq x y z
N MET A 1 -6.35 16.56 -26.55
CA MET A 1 -6.47 15.13 -26.17
C MET A 1 -5.40 14.20 -26.76
N ARG A 2 -4.58 14.61 -27.73
CA ARG A 2 -3.59 13.75 -28.43
C ARG A 2 -2.24 13.54 -27.69
N HIS A 3 -1.91 14.34 -26.68
CA HIS A 3 -0.60 14.25 -26.01
C HIS A 3 -0.56 13.30 -24.79
N ARG A 4 -1.71 12.80 -24.32
CA ARG A 4 -1.77 11.88 -23.17
C ARG A 4 -1.52 10.42 -23.53
N ILE A 5 -1.69 10.04 -24.79
CA ILE A 5 -1.47 8.66 -25.29
C ILE A 5 0.02 8.39 -25.57
N ALA A 6 0.80 9.43 -25.90
CA ALA A 6 2.21 9.28 -26.22
C ALA A 6 3.08 8.95 -24.99
N LEU A 7 2.70 9.42 -23.78
CA LEU A 7 3.44 9.14 -22.56
C LEU A 7 3.24 7.69 -22.07
N THR A 8 2.07 7.13 -22.32
CA THR A 8 1.74 5.73 -21.97
C THR A 8 2.48 4.73 -22.86
N LEU A 9 2.69 5.07 -24.14
CA LEU A 9 3.44 4.24 -25.08
C LEU A 9 4.96 4.32 -24.88
N ALA A 10 5.48 5.45 -24.38
CA ALA A 10 6.92 5.59 -24.08
C ALA A 10 7.37 4.75 -22.88
N LEU A 11 6.46 4.51 -21.90
CA LEU A 11 6.72 3.59 -20.78
C LEU A 11 6.63 2.10 -21.18
N LEU A 12 5.92 1.78 -22.26
CA LEU A 12 5.85 0.44 -22.85
C LEU A 12 6.98 0.16 -23.85
N GLY A 13 7.74 1.20 -24.24
CA GLY A 13 8.84 1.11 -25.18
C GLY A 13 10.23 0.87 -24.58
N LEU A 14 10.32 0.54 -23.27
CA LEU A 14 11.55 -0.01 -22.72
C LEU A 14 11.86 -1.31 -23.47
N PRO A 15 13.07 -1.51 -23.99
CA PRO A 15 13.39 -2.68 -24.78
C PRO A 15 13.14 -3.93 -23.95
N LEU A 16 12.11 -4.67 -24.28
CA LEU A 16 11.80 -6.03 -23.79
C LEU A 16 12.85 -7.06 -24.27
N ALA A 17 14.02 -6.58 -24.68
CA ALA A 17 15.11 -7.41 -25.11
C ALA A 17 15.74 -8.09 -23.89
N ALA A 18 15.36 -9.35 -23.65
CA ALA A 18 16.06 -10.30 -22.78
C ALA A 18 16.27 -9.83 -21.33
N GLN A 19 15.26 -9.24 -20.71
CA GLN A 19 15.28 -8.98 -19.27
C GLN A 19 14.71 -10.21 -18.57
N ASP A 20 15.42 -10.73 -17.59
CA ASP A 20 14.89 -11.75 -16.69
C ASP A 20 13.75 -11.12 -15.89
N ILE A 21 12.52 -11.57 -16.18
CA ILE A 21 11.32 -11.15 -15.46
C ILE A 21 11.04 -12.19 -14.38
N THR A 22 10.95 -11.73 -13.14
CA THR A 22 10.60 -12.59 -12.01
C THR A 22 9.27 -12.16 -11.46
N GLY A 23 8.30 -13.07 -11.39
CA GLY A 23 7.03 -12.85 -10.72
C GLY A 23 7.09 -13.21 -9.25
N GLY A 24 6.20 -12.66 -8.43
CA GLY A 24 6.15 -13.04 -7.03
C GLY A 24 4.88 -12.61 -6.31
N LEU A 25 4.77 -13.08 -5.07
CA LEU A 25 3.72 -12.73 -4.12
C LEU A 25 4.34 -12.08 -2.90
N GLN A 26 3.59 -11.17 -2.29
CA GLN A 26 3.94 -10.56 -1.01
C GLN A 26 2.75 -10.62 -0.07
N THR A 27 3.00 -10.86 1.21
CA THR A 27 2.00 -10.84 2.26
C THR A 27 2.63 -10.42 3.58
N GLY A 28 1.84 -9.87 4.49
CA GLY A 28 2.37 -9.45 5.78
C GLY A 28 1.45 -8.51 6.54
N LEU A 29 2.05 -7.66 7.35
CA LEU A 29 1.37 -6.74 8.25
C LEU A 29 1.49 -5.31 7.75
N SER A 30 0.41 -4.55 7.94
CA SER A 30 0.32 -3.12 7.70
C SER A 30 -0.02 -2.43 9.01
N LEU A 31 0.84 -1.50 9.43
CA LEU A 31 0.76 -0.80 10.72
C LEU A 31 0.44 0.67 10.44
N PRO A 32 -0.80 1.12 10.63
CA PRO A 32 -1.17 2.53 10.50
C PRO A 32 -0.36 3.41 11.43
N VAL A 33 0.04 4.60 10.95
CA VAL A 33 0.75 5.61 11.72
C VAL A 33 0.21 7.01 11.41
N GLY A 34 0.47 7.98 12.29
CA GLY A 34 -0.03 9.35 12.13
C GLY A 34 -1.56 9.41 12.05
N ASP A 35 -2.08 10.26 11.19
CA ASP A 35 -3.52 10.55 11.06
C ASP A 35 -4.37 9.33 10.71
N LEU A 36 -3.78 8.35 10.01
CA LEU A 36 -4.47 7.10 9.70
C LEU A 36 -4.69 6.23 10.95
N LYS A 37 -3.80 6.33 11.94
CA LYS A 37 -3.92 5.61 13.21
C LYS A 37 -4.97 6.21 14.13
N ASP A 38 -4.95 7.54 14.28
CA ASP A 38 -5.73 8.27 15.24
C ASP A 38 -6.75 9.16 14.49
N LYS A 39 -8.01 8.77 14.45
CA LYS A 39 -9.07 9.59 13.87
C LYS A 39 -9.60 10.55 14.93
N ASP A 40 -9.21 11.82 14.82
CA ASP A 40 -9.62 12.87 15.74
C ASP A 40 -11.14 12.96 15.90
N GLY A 41 -11.60 12.93 17.14
CA GLY A 41 -12.98 13.24 17.55
C GLY A 41 -13.92 12.06 17.73
N LEU A 42 -13.61 10.86 17.25
CA LEU A 42 -14.47 9.67 17.40
C LEU A 42 -13.85 8.57 18.27
N GLY A 43 -12.62 8.75 18.74
CA GLY A 43 -11.92 7.76 19.57
C GLY A 43 -11.66 6.42 18.87
N THR A 44 -11.67 6.41 17.56
CA THR A 44 -11.38 5.21 16.77
C THR A 44 -9.89 5.13 16.47
N ASN A 45 -9.28 4.02 16.87
CA ASN A 45 -7.87 3.73 16.60
C ASN A 45 -7.78 2.64 15.54
N GLN A 46 -6.93 2.85 14.53
CA GLN A 46 -6.59 1.80 13.59
C GLN A 46 -5.58 0.85 14.20
N PHE A 47 -5.88 -0.44 14.18
CA PHE A 47 -4.96 -1.49 14.59
C PHE A 47 -4.11 -1.94 13.40
N PHE A 48 -3.18 -2.85 13.65
CA PHE A 48 -2.48 -3.50 12.56
C PHE A 48 -3.47 -4.26 11.67
N GLY A 49 -3.23 -4.19 10.37
CA GLY A 49 -3.96 -4.95 9.36
C GLY A 49 -3.05 -5.92 8.63
N ALA A 50 -3.65 -6.63 7.70
CA ALA A 50 -2.94 -7.54 6.81
C ALA A 50 -2.88 -6.96 5.39
N HIS A 51 -1.90 -7.41 4.61
CA HIS A 51 -1.87 -7.16 3.18
C HIS A 51 -1.49 -8.41 2.41
N ILE A 52 -1.92 -8.44 1.16
CA ILE A 52 -1.54 -9.42 0.17
C ILE A 52 -1.36 -8.73 -1.17
N GLY A 53 -0.38 -9.15 -1.96
CA GLY A 53 -0.14 -8.57 -3.27
C GLY A 53 0.68 -9.46 -4.17
N GLY A 54 0.75 -9.05 -5.43
CA GLY A 54 1.63 -9.65 -6.44
C GLY A 54 2.58 -8.59 -7.01
N HIS A 55 3.70 -9.04 -7.55
CA HIS A 55 4.68 -8.18 -8.19
C HIS A 55 5.35 -8.85 -9.38
N LEU A 56 5.89 -8.02 -10.27
CA LEU A 56 6.77 -8.38 -11.37
C LEU A 56 8.04 -7.56 -11.25
N ASP A 57 9.18 -8.23 -11.13
CA ASP A 57 10.51 -7.63 -11.08
C ASP A 57 11.15 -7.70 -12.47
N PHE A 58 11.53 -6.56 -13.02
CA PHE A 58 12.24 -6.40 -14.28
C PHE A 58 13.70 -6.09 -13.96
N ASN A 59 14.61 -7.02 -14.22
CA ASN A 59 16.04 -6.83 -13.98
C ASN A 59 16.66 -5.97 -15.07
N ILE A 60 17.04 -4.72 -14.75
CA ILE A 60 17.69 -3.80 -15.68
C ILE A 60 19.21 -4.03 -15.68
N THR A 61 19.77 -4.19 -14.49
CA THR A 61 21.18 -4.55 -14.28
C THR A 61 21.30 -5.47 -13.07
N ARG A 62 22.50 -5.94 -12.76
CA ARG A 62 22.77 -6.72 -11.54
C ARG A 62 22.32 -6.00 -10.24
N HIS A 63 22.31 -4.67 -10.23
CA HIS A 63 21.99 -3.89 -9.04
C HIS A 63 20.63 -3.18 -9.11
N HIS A 64 20.10 -2.98 -10.30
CA HIS A 64 18.89 -2.19 -10.51
C HIS A 64 17.75 -3.02 -11.10
N GLN A 65 16.59 -2.94 -10.45
CA GLN A 65 15.36 -3.54 -10.91
C GLN A 65 14.24 -2.50 -10.89
N VAL A 66 13.24 -2.69 -11.74
CA VAL A 66 11.94 -2.04 -11.63
C VAL A 66 10.93 -3.10 -11.21
N ARG A 67 10.20 -2.84 -10.15
CA ARG A 67 9.13 -3.71 -9.65
C ARG A 67 7.78 -3.07 -9.91
N ALA A 68 6.95 -3.68 -10.74
CA ALA A 68 5.53 -3.35 -10.78
C ALA A 68 4.80 -4.16 -9.71
N HIS A 69 3.89 -3.55 -8.96
CA HIS A 69 3.17 -4.24 -7.88
C HIS A 69 1.70 -3.88 -7.82
N LEU A 70 0.90 -4.83 -7.36
CA LEU A 70 -0.49 -4.69 -6.97
C LEU A 70 -0.64 -5.23 -5.56
N THR A 71 -1.11 -4.39 -4.62
CA THR A 71 -1.24 -4.78 -3.20
C THR A 71 -2.59 -4.35 -2.65
N TYR A 72 -3.23 -5.23 -1.91
CA TYR A 72 -4.44 -4.96 -1.17
C TYR A 72 -4.15 -4.99 0.32
N HIS A 73 -4.57 -3.93 1.03
CA HIS A 73 -4.45 -3.79 2.48
C HIS A 73 -5.84 -3.78 3.11
N ASP A 74 -5.99 -4.49 4.19
CA ASP A 74 -7.17 -4.48 5.07
C ASP A 74 -6.74 -4.00 6.46
N LEU A 75 -7.16 -2.80 6.84
CA LEU A 75 -6.77 -2.11 8.06
C LEU A 75 -8.00 -1.95 8.96
N PRO A 76 -8.28 -2.93 9.85
CA PRO A 76 -9.37 -2.83 10.80
C PRO A 76 -9.04 -1.81 11.88
N GLY A 77 -10.05 -1.08 12.35
CA GLY A 77 -9.95 -0.20 13.49
C GLY A 77 -11.17 -0.31 14.36
N SER A 78 -11.01 -0.08 15.65
CA SER A 78 -12.11 0.01 16.58
C SER A 78 -11.88 1.16 17.56
N GLY A 79 -12.93 1.82 17.98
CA GLY A 79 -12.88 2.87 18.98
C GLY A 79 -13.97 2.67 20.01
N TRP A 80 -13.62 2.93 21.26
CA TRP A 80 -14.54 2.93 22.36
C TRP A 80 -14.59 4.32 22.97
N GLY A 81 -15.70 4.99 22.82
CA GLY A 81 -15.95 6.30 23.42
C GLY A 81 -17.17 6.23 24.31
N GLY A 82 -17.05 5.71 25.53
CA GLY A 82 -18.00 5.70 26.66
C GLY A 82 -19.51 5.57 26.40
N PHE A 83 -20.02 6.11 25.32
CA PHE A 83 -21.43 6.11 24.91
C PHE A 83 -21.69 5.58 23.50
N VAL A 84 -20.63 5.33 22.72
CA VAL A 84 -20.74 4.91 21.31
C VAL A 84 -19.63 3.92 21.00
N ASP A 85 -19.99 2.77 20.47
CA ASP A 85 -19.05 1.86 19.85
C ASP A 85 -18.88 2.28 18.39
N ALA A 86 -17.67 2.64 18.02
CA ALA A 86 -17.35 3.04 16.65
C ALA A 86 -16.35 2.04 16.03
N GLU A 87 -16.64 1.60 14.83
CA GLU A 87 -15.77 0.70 14.05
C GLU A 87 -15.47 1.35 12.71
N ASN A 88 -14.18 1.48 12.38
CA ASN A 88 -13.73 1.98 11.09
C ASN A 88 -12.85 0.94 10.44
N LYS A 89 -13.05 0.71 9.15
CA LYS A 89 -12.26 -0.24 8.38
C LYS A 89 -11.77 0.40 7.09
N TYR A 90 -10.44 0.56 6.97
CA TYR A 90 -9.83 1.05 5.75
C TYR A 90 -9.38 -0.11 4.87
N LYS A 91 -9.78 -0.06 3.60
CA LYS A 91 -9.35 -0.97 2.55
C LYS A 91 -8.59 -0.16 1.51
N ILE A 92 -7.34 -0.55 1.21
CA ILE A 92 -6.51 0.18 0.27
C ILE A 92 -6.09 -0.78 -0.84
N LEU A 93 -6.45 -0.45 -2.07
CA LEU A 93 -5.92 -1.10 -3.26
C LEU A 93 -4.85 -0.20 -3.87
N GLN A 94 -3.63 -0.71 -3.97
CA GLN A 94 -2.45 0.01 -4.43
C GLN A 94 -1.91 -0.63 -5.69
N VAL A 95 -1.74 0.15 -6.76
CA VAL A 95 -1.05 -0.23 -7.99
C VAL A 95 0.13 0.71 -8.16
N GLY A 96 1.35 0.19 -8.30
CA GLY A 96 2.52 1.05 -8.34
C GLY A 96 3.73 0.42 -9.00
N ALA A 97 4.79 1.22 -9.02
CA ALA A 97 6.10 0.80 -9.45
C ALA A 97 7.18 1.31 -8.49
N ASP A 98 8.11 0.43 -8.15
CA ASP A 98 9.26 0.71 -7.31
C ASP A 98 10.54 0.59 -8.12
N TRP A 99 11.49 1.45 -7.83
CA TRP A 99 12.89 1.26 -8.14
C TRP A 99 13.52 0.47 -7.01
N VAL A 100 14.14 -0.67 -7.33
CA VAL A 100 14.84 -1.54 -6.38
C VAL A 100 16.33 -1.46 -6.65
N TYR A 101 17.11 -1.14 -5.60
CA TYR A 101 18.56 -1.16 -5.66
C TYR A 101 19.12 -2.27 -4.77
N ASN A 102 19.76 -3.26 -5.40
CA ASN A 102 20.39 -4.39 -4.73
C ASN A 102 21.86 -4.09 -4.46
N PHE A 103 22.30 -4.12 -3.21
CA PHE A 103 23.70 -3.84 -2.83
C PHE A 103 24.65 -4.94 -3.30
N GLN A 104 24.18 -6.17 -3.39
CA GLN A 104 24.98 -7.34 -3.81
C GLN A 104 24.42 -7.95 -5.10
N SER A 105 23.29 -8.63 -5.01
CA SER A 105 22.60 -9.22 -6.15
C SER A 105 21.10 -9.31 -5.85
N PRO A 106 20.25 -9.50 -6.87
CA PRO A 106 18.82 -9.74 -6.65
C PRO A 106 18.53 -11.02 -5.87
N ASP A 107 19.47 -11.96 -5.86
CA ASP A 107 19.30 -13.31 -5.27
C ASP A 107 19.66 -13.38 -3.79
N GLN A 108 20.48 -12.44 -3.30
CA GLN A 108 20.95 -12.43 -1.93
C GLN A 108 21.43 -11.04 -1.50
N GLY A 109 21.14 -10.69 -0.25
CA GLY A 109 21.68 -9.49 0.39
C GLY A 109 20.66 -8.39 0.58
N TRP A 110 21.13 -7.24 1.04
CA TRP A 110 20.31 -6.07 1.29
C TRP A 110 19.88 -5.37 0.00
N TYR A 111 18.70 -4.81 0.02
CA TYR A 111 18.19 -3.92 -1.03
C TYR A 111 17.38 -2.77 -0.45
N THR A 112 17.25 -1.70 -1.23
CA THR A 112 16.35 -0.58 -0.94
C THR A 112 15.30 -0.44 -2.04
N ILE A 113 14.16 0.13 -1.67
CA ILE A 113 13.08 0.42 -2.59
C ILE A 113 12.66 1.88 -2.47
N ALA A 114 12.28 2.47 -3.59
CA ALA A 114 11.63 3.77 -3.65
C ALA A 114 10.65 3.77 -4.82
N GLY A 115 9.42 4.17 -4.58
CA GLY A 115 8.39 4.06 -5.62
C GLY A 115 7.22 5.01 -5.47
N ALA A 116 6.34 4.92 -6.46
CA ALA A 116 5.09 5.66 -6.50
C ALA A 116 3.93 4.74 -6.88
N SER A 117 2.74 5.11 -6.45
CA SER A 117 1.53 4.31 -6.67
C SER A 117 0.31 5.18 -6.93
N ILE A 118 -0.68 4.56 -7.55
CA ILE A 118 -2.06 5.06 -7.63
C ILE A 118 -2.90 4.16 -6.74
N ASN A 119 -3.73 4.77 -5.90
CA ASN A 119 -4.42 4.09 -4.83
C ASN A 119 -5.93 4.35 -4.89
N SER A 120 -6.69 3.33 -4.51
CA SER A 120 -8.10 3.45 -4.15
C SER A 120 -8.24 3.14 -2.66
N VAL A 121 -8.79 4.09 -1.92
CA VAL A 121 -8.98 4.00 -0.47
C VAL A 121 -10.47 3.98 -0.19
N LYS A 122 -10.93 3.02 0.60
CA LYS A 122 -12.31 2.91 1.06
C LYS A 122 -12.31 2.88 2.59
N ASP A 123 -13.14 3.72 3.19
CA ASP A 123 -13.44 3.76 4.62
C ASP A 123 -14.87 3.25 4.81
N ASP A 124 -15.03 2.13 5.49
CA ASP A 124 -16.31 1.60 5.95
C ASP A 124 -16.43 1.90 7.45
N PHE A 125 -17.44 2.65 7.88
CA PHE A 125 -17.64 3.00 9.27
C PHE A 125 -19.01 2.57 9.80
N GLU A 126 -19.02 2.13 11.04
CA GLU A 126 -20.24 1.77 11.76
C GLU A 126 -20.22 2.38 13.17
N PHE A 127 -21.34 3.00 13.56
CA PHE A 127 -21.55 3.52 14.90
C PHE A 127 -22.71 2.78 15.53
N THR A 128 -22.53 2.29 16.76
CA THR A 128 -23.57 1.68 17.55
C THR A 128 -23.68 2.41 18.87
N ASN A 129 -24.89 2.89 19.22
CA ASN A 129 -25.16 3.44 20.53
C ASN A 129 -25.64 2.31 21.45
N PRO A 130 -24.83 1.88 22.44
CA PRO A 130 -25.18 0.76 23.30
C PRO A 130 -26.39 1.07 24.22
N GLY A 131 -26.70 2.36 24.46
CA GLY A 131 -27.82 2.76 25.33
C GLY A 131 -29.21 2.57 24.72
N ASN A 132 -29.37 2.68 23.42
CA ASN A 132 -30.65 2.58 22.72
C ASN A 132 -30.65 1.63 21.52
N GLY A 133 -29.49 0.98 21.24
CA GLY A 133 -29.32 0.07 20.10
C GLY A 133 -29.34 0.75 18.71
N PHE A 134 -29.30 2.07 18.66
CA PHE A 134 -29.26 2.82 17.39
C PHE A 134 -27.95 2.53 16.67
N ARG A 135 -28.06 2.14 15.39
CA ARG A 135 -26.91 1.90 14.50
C ARG A 135 -26.94 2.85 13.31
N PHE A 136 -25.80 3.38 12.99
CA PHE A 136 -25.55 4.17 11.79
C PHE A 136 -24.30 3.66 11.10
N SER A 137 -24.39 3.36 9.80
CA SER A 137 -23.25 2.93 9.01
C SER A 137 -23.16 3.74 7.72
N GLY A 138 -21.96 3.90 7.23
CA GLY A 138 -21.69 4.57 5.97
C GLY A 138 -20.37 4.12 5.37
N SER A 139 -20.12 4.59 4.17
CA SER A 139 -18.82 4.38 3.53
C SER A 139 -18.41 5.61 2.72
N ALA A 140 -17.13 5.91 2.74
CA ALA A 140 -16.51 6.90 1.88
C ALA A 140 -15.45 6.19 1.01
N SER A 141 -15.27 6.65 -0.23
CA SER A 141 -14.25 6.07 -1.10
C SER A 141 -13.60 7.13 -1.97
N GLN A 142 -12.28 7.04 -2.10
CA GLN A 142 -11.49 7.90 -2.96
C GLN A 142 -10.60 7.05 -3.86
N SER A 143 -10.58 7.35 -5.16
CA SER A 143 -9.77 6.63 -6.14
C SER A 143 -8.82 7.58 -6.87
N GLY A 144 -7.77 7.01 -7.49
CA GLY A 144 -6.78 7.78 -8.24
C GLY A 144 -5.83 8.60 -7.35
N LYS A 145 -5.70 8.25 -6.07
CA LYS A 145 -4.84 8.97 -5.13
C LYS A 145 -3.38 8.59 -5.32
N ILE A 146 -2.54 9.61 -5.40
CA ILE A 146 -1.09 9.41 -5.55
C ILE A 146 -0.49 9.04 -4.20
N GLY A 147 0.35 8.01 -4.22
CA GLY A 147 1.14 7.59 -3.06
C GLY A 147 2.61 7.47 -3.39
N ILE A 148 3.42 7.55 -2.35
CA ILE A 148 4.85 7.28 -2.38
C ILE A 148 5.19 6.15 -1.43
N ARG A 149 6.25 5.42 -1.76
CA ARG A 149 6.73 4.30 -0.97
C ARG A 149 8.26 4.34 -0.87
N GLY A 150 8.79 4.07 0.31
CA GLY A 150 10.23 3.96 0.54
C GLY A 150 10.53 2.90 1.59
N GLY A 151 11.62 2.16 1.40
CA GLY A 151 11.95 1.10 2.34
C GLY A 151 13.18 0.29 1.94
N GLY A 152 13.25 -0.92 2.48
CA GLY A 152 14.31 -1.86 2.15
C GLY A 152 14.03 -3.25 2.68
N GLY A 153 14.88 -4.19 2.30
CA GLY A 153 14.71 -5.57 2.70
C GLY A 153 16.00 -6.37 2.61
N TYR A 154 15.87 -7.63 2.97
CA TYR A 154 16.95 -8.59 2.86
C TYR A 154 16.47 -9.84 2.11
N THR A 155 17.18 -10.20 1.05
CA THR A 155 16.97 -11.41 0.27
C THR A 155 17.81 -12.54 0.87
N PHE A 156 17.14 -13.54 1.44
CA PHE A 156 17.79 -14.72 2.04
C PHE A 156 18.13 -15.77 1.00
N SER A 157 17.30 -15.88 -0.03
CA SER A 157 17.46 -16.79 -1.15
C SER A 157 16.77 -16.22 -2.39
N PRO A 158 17.03 -16.76 -3.59
CA PRO A 158 16.32 -16.33 -4.82
C PRO A 158 14.80 -16.35 -4.71
N LEU A 159 14.24 -17.18 -3.82
CA LEU A 159 12.81 -17.39 -3.66
C LEU A 159 12.19 -16.56 -2.53
N PHE A 160 12.99 -16.05 -1.56
CA PHE A 160 12.46 -15.47 -0.34
C PHE A 160 13.21 -14.23 0.15
N SER A 161 12.46 -13.20 0.51
CA SER A 161 12.95 -11.97 1.15
C SER A 161 12.02 -11.51 2.26
N LEU A 162 12.55 -10.73 3.20
CA LEU A 162 11.77 -9.88 4.11
C LEU A 162 11.96 -8.42 3.71
N GLU A 163 10.88 -7.65 3.71
CA GLU A 163 10.85 -6.25 3.29
C GLU A 163 10.08 -5.41 4.30
N GLY A 164 10.62 -4.23 4.62
CA GLY A 164 9.95 -3.19 5.39
C GLY A 164 9.83 -1.91 4.57
N SER A 165 8.66 -1.28 4.54
CA SER A 165 8.46 -0.03 3.83
C SER A 165 7.52 0.92 4.57
N LEU A 166 7.73 2.21 4.38
CA LEU A 166 6.82 3.28 4.73
C LEU A 166 6.05 3.67 3.47
N ASN A 167 4.74 3.72 3.59
CA ASN A 167 3.82 4.11 2.52
C ASN A 167 3.05 5.34 2.96
N GLN A 168 2.86 6.30 2.05
CA GLN A 168 2.08 7.49 2.27
C GLN A 168 1.22 7.80 1.04
N ILE A 169 -0.06 8.04 1.24
CA ILE A 169 -1.03 8.42 0.21
C ILE A 169 -1.58 9.80 0.55
N MET A 170 -1.69 10.66 -0.46
CA MET A 170 -2.41 11.91 -0.35
C MET A 170 -3.90 11.65 -0.56
N VAL A 171 -4.73 12.00 0.41
CA VAL A 171 -6.18 11.84 0.37
C VAL A 171 -6.87 13.20 0.53
N ASP A 172 -8.14 13.31 0.13
CA ASP A 172 -8.90 14.56 0.31
C ASP A 172 -9.48 14.60 1.73
N LYS A 173 -9.19 15.67 2.44
CA LYS A 173 -9.65 15.90 3.81
C LYS A 173 -11.14 16.24 3.89
N TYR A 174 -11.61 17.04 2.92
CA TYR A 174 -12.94 17.63 2.93
C TYR A 174 -13.77 17.20 1.72
N GLY A 175 -15.09 17.32 1.84
CA GLY A 175 -16.05 16.93 0.81
C GLY A 175 -16.91 15.76 1.25
N ASN A 176 -17.82 15.32 0.37
CA ASN A 176 -18.75 14.21 0.68
C ASN A 176 -18.03 12.89 0.93
N ASP A 177 -16.83 12.71 0.32
CA ASP A 177 -15.99 11.52 0.47
C ASP A 177 -14.69 11.82 1.24
N GLY A 178 -14.62 12.93 1.97
CA GLY A 178 -13.44 13.36 2.74
C GLY A 178 -13.22 12.47 3.97
N PHE A 179 -11.95 12.12 4.24
CA PHE A 179 -11.59 11.24 5.36
C PHE A 179 -11.28 11.99 6.66
N GLY A 180 -11.31 13.32 6.65
CA GLY A 180 -10.97 14.14 7.81
C GLY A 180 -9.47 14.36 8.02
N PHE A 181 -8.60 13.76 7.19
CA PHE A 181 -7.14 13.95 7.19
C PHE A 181 -6.60 14.07 5.75
N ASP A 182 -5.40 14.64 5.60
CA ASP A 182 -4.78 14.90 4.29
C ASP A 182 -3.88 13.77 3.80
N THR A 183 -3.41 12.92 4.71
CA THR A 183 -2.48 11.84 4.39
C THR A 183 -2.81 10.56 5.12
N ALA A 184 -2.79 9.44 4.39
CA ALA A 184 -2.83 8.11 4.98
C ALA A 184 -1.42 7.52 4.96
N THR A 185 -0.88 7.20 6.14
CA THR A 185 0.49 6.70 6.29
C THR A 185 0.51 5.38 7.06
N TRP A 186 1.26 4.40 6.57
CA TRP A 186 1.46 3.13 7.28
C TRP A 186 2.83 2.54 7.03
N VAL A 187 3.31 1.77 8.00
CA VAL A 187 4.48 0.90 7.87
C VAL A 187 4.00 -0.47 7.41
N GLN A 188 4.66 -1.02 6.42
CA GLN A 188 4.41 -2.35 5.88
C GLN A 188 5.60 -3.26 6.16
N VAL A 189 5.33 -4.47 6.66
CA VAL A 189 6.33 -5.55 6.82
C VAL A 189 5.84 -6.75 6.04
N SER A 190 6.64 -7.21 5.07
CA SER A 190 6.25 -8.22 4.07
C SER A 190 7.21 -9.40 4.03
N ALA A 191 6.66 -10.59 3.96
CA ALA A 191 7.31 -11.76 3.37
C ALA A 191 7.08 -11.72 1.86
N VAL A 192 8.17 -11.78 1.09
CA VAL A 192 8.17 -11.67 -0.37
C VAL A 192 8.66 -12.99 -0.95
N PHE A 193 7.83 -13.62 -1.76
CA PHE A 193 8.10 -14.88 -2.45
C PHE A 193 8.23 -14.63 -3.94
N ARG A 194 9.28 -15.13 -4.57
CA ARG A 194 9.57 -14.96 -6.00
C ARG A 194 9.51 -16.30 -6.72
N PHE A 195 9.03 -16.27 -7.98
CA PHE A 195 8.91 -17.44 -8.86
C PHE A 195 9.45 -17.10 -10.25
N GLY A 196 9.93 -18.08 -10.99
CA GLY A 196 10.27 -17.90 -12.41
C GLY A 196 11.73 -17.56 -12.69
N ARG A 197 12.65 -18.09 -11.88
CA ARG A 197 14.07 -18.17 -12.20
C ARG A 197 14.50 -19.60 -12.46
#